data_ba657c66916775ea727fc15b1f837cc3
#
_entry.id   ba657c66916775ea727fc15b1f837cc3
#
_cell.length_a   1.000
_cell.length_b   1.000
_cell.length_c   1.000
_cell.angle_alpha   90.00
_cell.angle_beta   90.00
_cell.angle_gamma   90.00
#
_symmetry.space_group_name_H-M   'P 1'
#
loop_
_entity.id
_entity.type
_entity.pdbx_description
1 polymer ?
#
loop_
_entity_poly.entity_id
_entity_poly.type
_entity_poly.pdbx_seq_one_letter_code
_entity_poly.pdbx_strand_id
1 'polypeptide(L)'
;MSRFYNEDRALTEAEMINNAAIIWDILVSEGWSKSAVAGILGNMEVESWLNPGKGEYGGIGFGLVQWTPPSKLYRWIDANYPGTPYSDGYVQIYRLMNEMYNPAAFDQYYATTSYPLSASAFIYSSQSPEYLSLAFFYNYERGTLLGNRRPNSARKWYNLFTSDNPPEPDPEPDPEPDPEPDPEPDPEPDPEPPEPVYRCPAWLMFKFKQEVKANANSAILRLCK
;
A
#
# COMPACT_ATOMS: atom_id res chain seq x y z
N MET A 1 9.24 -12.02 -7.21
CA MET A 1 8.70 -10.79 -6.60
C MET A 1 7.64 -11.19 -5.60
N SER A 2 7.71 -10.67 -4.37
CA SER A 2 6.68 -10.90 -3.36
C SER A 2 5.32 -10.44 -3.89
N ARG A 3 4.25 -11.16 -3.61
CA ARG A 3 2.89 -10.89 -4.08
C ARG A 3 2.03 -10.43 -2.92
N PHE A 4 1.15 -9.45 -3.13
CA PHE A 4 0.12 -9.11 -2.15
C PHE A 4 -0.90 -10.25 -1.98
N TYR A 5 -1.24 -10.56 -0.73
CA TYR A 5 -2.46 -11.27 -0.39
C TYR A 5 -3.61 -10.27 -0.43
N ASN A 6 -4.59 -10.47 -1.31
CA ASN A 6 -5.62 -9.47 -1.64
C ASN A 6 -7.03 -10.07 -1.81
N GLU A 7 -7.28 -11.25 -1.30
CA GLU A 7 -8.62 -11.84 -1.27
C GLU A 7 -9.51 -11.12 -0.25
N ASP A 8 -10.80 -10.98 -0.51
CA ASP A 8 -11.77 -10.37 0.44
C ASP A 8 -12.07 -11.31 1.62
N ARG A 9 -11.08 -11.47 2.50
CA ARG A 9 -11.13 -12.24 3.74
C ARG A 9 -10.21 -11.63 4.79
N ALA A 10 -10.28 -12.14 6.02
CA ALA A 10 -9.23 -11.87 7.00
C ALA A 10 -7.91 -12.50 6.55
N LEU A 11 -6.82 -11.75 6.67
CA LEU A 11 -5.47 -12.27 6.46
C LEU A 11 -4.95 -12.89 7.76
N THR A 12 -4.11 -13.91 7.62
CA THR A 12 -3.29 -14.43 8.73
C THR A 12 -2.20 -13.42 9.10
N GLU A 13 -1.57 -13.59 10.26
CA GLU A 13 -0.47 -12.72 10.67
C GLU A 13 0.71 -12.77 9.69
N ALA A 14 1.08 -13.94 9.19
CA ALA A 14 2.12 -14.09 8.18
C ALA A 14 1.79 -13.36 6.87
N GLU A 15 0.56 -13.44 6.40
CA GLU A 15 0.11 -12.70 5.22
C GLU A 15 0.11 -11.18 5.44
N MET A 16 -0.26 -10.73 6.63
CA MET A 16 -0.16 -9.30 7.01
C MET A 16 1.30 -8.85 7.04
N ILE A 17 2.21 -9.65 7.58
CA ILE A 17 3.66 -9.36 7.59
C ILE A 17 4.18 -9.26 6.16
N ASN A 18 3.81 -10.18 5.27
CA ASN A 18 4.20 -10.13 3.86
C ASN A 18 3.71 -8.83 3.19
N ASN A 19 2.45 -8.48 3.35
CA ASN A 19 1.89 -7.27 2.77
C ASN A 19 2.55 -6.01 3.35
N ALA A 20 2.77 -5.98 4.66
CA ALA A 20 3.47 -4.89 5.33
C ALA A 20 4.91 -4.72 4.82
N ALA A 21 5.64 -5.83 4.60
CA ALA A 21 7.00 -5.80 4.06
C ALA A 21 7.04 -5.19 2.65
N ILE A 22 6.10 -5.57 1.78
CA ILE A 22 6.01 -4.98 0.43
C ILE A 22 5.75 -3.48 0.51
N ILE A 23 4.80 -3.03 1.36
CA ILE A 23 4.48 -1.61 1.55
C ILE A 23 5.69 -0.87 2.10
N TRP A 24 6.35 -1.44 3.11
CA TRP A 24 7.56 -0.89 3.72
C TRP A 24 8.66 -0.66 2.69
N ASP A 25 8.99 -1.68 1.91
CA ASP A 25 10.05 -1.61 0.90
C ASP A 25 9.75 -0.56 -0.16
N ILE A 26 8.51 -0.47 -0.64
CA ILE A 26 8.11 0.53 -1.62
C ILE A 26 8.30 1.94 -1.05
N LEU A 27 7.69 2.25 0.10
CA LEU A 27 7.67 3.60 0.63
C LEU A 27 9.04 4.04 1.13
N VAL A 28 9.83 3.16 1.75
CA VAL A 28 11.21 3.47 2.17
C VAL A 28 12.11 3.70 0.95
N SER A 29 11.96 2.91 -0.12
CA SER A 29 12.74 3.11 -1.35
C SER A 29 12.40 4.43 -2.05
N GLU A 30 11.21 4.97 -1.84
CA GLU A 30 10.76 6.30 -2.30
C GLU A 30 11.20 7.43 -1.35
N GLY A 31 11.98 7.12 -0.33
CA GLY A 31 12.59 8.08 0.59
C GLY A 31 11.70 8.49 1.76
N TRP A 32 10.61 7.79 2.02
CA TRP A 32 9.79 8.05 3.20
C TRP A 32 10.54 7.63 4.47
N SER A 33 10.37 8.38 5.56
CA SER A 33 10.98 8.00 6.82
C SER A 33 10.37 6.70 7.36
N LYS A 34 11.20 5.84 7.96
CA LYS A 34 10.75 4.59 8.57
C LYS A 34 9.60 4.80 9.57
N SER A 35 9.65 5.89 10.33
CA SER A 35 8.59 6.27 11.28
C SER A 35 7.27 6.62 10.58
N ALA A 36 7.32 7.33 9.45
CA ALA A 36 6.13 7.67 8.66
C ALA A 36 5.50 6.41 8.07
N VAL A 37 6.33 5.51 7.49
CA VAL A 37 5.85 4.24 6.95
C VAL A 37 5.20 3.38 8.04
N ALA A 38 5.83 3.25 9.20
CA ALA A 38 5.26 2.52 10.32
C ALA A 38 3.93 3.13 10.81
N GLY A 39 3.84 4.47 10.85
CA GLY A 39 2.61 5.18 11.18
C GLY A 39 1.46 4.85 10.23
N ILE A 40 1.73 4.77 8.94
CA ILE A 40 0.75 4.37 7.91
C ILE A 40 0.37 2.90 8.05
N LEU A 41 1.35 1.99 8.22
CA LEU A 41 1.07 0.57 8.43
C LEU A 41 0.18 0.34 9.65
N GLY A 42 0.38 1.10 10.74
CA GLY A 42 -0.47 1.04 11.92
C GLY A 42 -1.93 1.45 11.65
N ASN A 43 -2.16 2.38 10.73
CA ASN A 43 -3.50 2.74 10.27
C ASN A 43 -4.07 1.66 9.36
N MET A 44 -3.33 1.21 8.34
CA MET A 44 -3.78 0.17 7.41
C MET A 44 -4.14 -1.15 8.12
N GLU A 45 -3.40 -1.53 9.19
CA GLU A 45 -3.77 -2.71 9.98
C GLU A 45 -5.15 -2.57 10.62
N VAL A 46 -5.50 -1.38 11.12
CA VAL A 46 -6.79 -1.13 11.75
C VAL A 46 -7.91 -1.01 10.72
N GLU A 47 -7.64 -0.40 9.55
CA GLU A 47 -8.62 -0.17 8.49
C GLU A 47 -8.96 -1.45 7.73
N SER A 48 -7.94 -2.20 7.33
CA SER A 48 -8.11 -3.29 6.36
C SER A 48 -7.37 -4.57 6.72
N TRP A 49 -6.65 -4.62 7.86
CA TRP A 49 -5.70 -5.69 8.17
C TRP A 49 -4.62 -5.83 7.09
N LEU A 50 -4.18 -4.69 6.54
CA LEU A 50 -3.18 -4.62 5.46
C LEU A 50 -3.62 -5.36 4.18
N ASN A 51 -4.91 -5.55 3.99
CA ASN A 51 -5.48 -6.30 2.87
C ASN A 51 -6.03 -5.34 1.80
N PRO A 52 -5.39 -5.23 0.62
CA PRO A 52 -5.88 -4.37 -0.45
C PRO A 52 -7.19 -4.84 -1.10
N GLY A 53 -7.58 -6.10 -0.88
CA GLY A 53 -8.87 -6.64 -1.34
C GLY A 53 -10.02 -6.46 -0.33
N LYS A 54 -9.76 -5.85 0.83
CA LYS A 54 -10.75 -5.74 1.88
C LYS A 54 -11.85 -4.73 1.56
N GLY A 55 -13.09 -5.22 1.42
CA GLY A 55 -14.30 -4.40 1.42
C GLY A 55 -14.83 -4.20 2.83
N GLU A 56 -15.37 -3.02 3.12
CA GLU A 56 -16.08 -2.79 4.37
C GLU A 56 -17.48 -3.45 4.34
N TYR A 57 -17.88 -3.99 5.49
CA TYR A 57 -19.25 -4.51 5.62
C TYR A 57 -20.25 -3.35 5.44
N GLY A 58 -21.12 -3.46 4.43
CA GLY A 58 -22.02 -2.36 4.03
C GLY A 58 -21.51 -1.52 2.85
N GLY A 59 -20.31 -1.78 2.34
CA GLY A 59 -19.83 -1.27 1.05
C GLY A 59 -19.43 0.20 0.99
N ILE A 60 -19.11 0.83 2.13
CA ILE A 60 -18.75 2.25 2.16
C ILE A 60 -17.26 2.54 2.03
N GLY A 61 -16.38 1.57 2.31
CA GLY A 61 -14.92 1.66 2.19
C GLY A 61 -14.32 0.47 1.42
N PHE A 62 -13.12 0.66 0.83
CA PHE A 62 -12.40 -0.40 0.14
C PHE A 62 -10.89 -0.18 0.17
N GLY A 63 -10.14 -1.30 0.30
CA GLY A 63 -8.70 -1.35 0.15
C GLY A 63 -7.91 -0.94 1.40
N LEU A 64 -6.61 -0.75 1.23
CA LEU A 64 -5.62 -0.59 2.31
C LEU A 64 -5.97 0.51 3.32
N VAL A 65 -6.44 1.66 2.87
CA VAL A 65 -6.83 2.80 3.72
C VAL A 65 -8.35 3.05 3.70
N GLN A 66 -9.15 2.06 3.29
CA GLN A 66 -10.60 2.13 3.23
C GLN A 66 -11.12 3.40 2.54
N TRP A 67 -10.66 3.65 1.28
CA TRP A 67 -11.15 4.80 0.50
C TRP A 67 -12.68 4.88 0.52
N THR A 68 -13.20 5.98 1.01
CA THR A 68 -14.64 6.24 1.16
C THR A 68 -15.03 7.52 0.39
N PRO A 69 -15.92 7.46 -0.61
CA PRO A 69 -16.45 6.24 -1.21
C PRO A 69 -15.38 5.50 -2.04
N PRO A 70 -15.52 4.17 -2.26
CA PRO A 70 -14.56 3.37 -3.04
C PRO A 70 -14.34 3.88 -4.48
N SER A 71 -15.33 4.58 -5.02
CA SER A 71 -15.24 5.19 -6.36
C SER A 71 -14.11 6.21 -6.50
N LYS A 72 -13.56 6.75 -5.40
CA LYS A 72 -12.36 7.60 -5.43
C LYS A 72 -11.15 6.81 -5.93
N LEU A 73 -11.00 5.57 -5.44
CA LEU A 73 -9.94 4.65 -5.87
C LEU A 73 -10.22 4.11 -7.27
N TYR A 74 -11.43 3.58 -7.50
CA TYR A 74 -11.78 2.90 -8.75
C TYR A 74 -11.61 3.80 -9.97
N ARG A 75 -12.16 5.01 -9.96
CA ARG A 75 -12.01 5.97 -11.06
C ARG A 75 -10.56 6.34 -11.34
N TRP A 76 -9.74 6.42 -10.29
CA TRP A 76 -8.34 6.73 -10.46
C TRP A 76 -7.58 5.54 -11.08
N ILE A 77 -7.88 4.31 -10.64
CA ILE A 77 -7.30 3.09 -11.24
C ILE A 77 -7.72 2.99 -12.71
N ASP A 78 -9.00 3.12 -13.02
CA ASP A 78 -9.51 3.05 -14.39
C ASP A 78 -8.82 4.09 -15.32
N ALA A 79 -8.54 5.28 -14.79
CA ALA A 79 -7.92 6.34 -15.56
C ALA A 79 -6.40 6.18 -15.75
N ASN A 80 -5.68 5.59 -14.78
CA ASN A 80 -4.22 5.55 -14.76
C ASN A 80 -3.64 4.15 -15.02
N TYR A 81 -4.42 3.10 -14.71
CA TYR A 81 -4.03 1.68 -14.80
C TYR A 81 -5.20 0.84 -15.35
N PRO A 82 -5.70 1.13 -16.56
CA PRO A 82 -6.88 0.47 -17.10
C PRO A 82 -6.71 -1.05 -17.19
N GLY A 83 -7.72 -1.78 -16.73
CA GLY A 83 -7.70 -3.24 -16.68
C GLY A 83 -7.04 -3.86 -15.45
N THR A 84 -6.47 -3.05 -14.55
CA THR A 84 -5.89 -3.54 -13.29
C THR A 84 -7.00 -3.77 -12.26
N PRO A 85 -6.97 -4.90 -11.52
CA PRO A 85 -7.93 -5.15 -10.45
C PRO A 85 -7.86 -4.06 -9.36
N TYR A 86 -9.01 -3.65 -8.83
CA TYR A 86 -9.06 -2.66 -7.75
C TYR A 86 -8.37 -3.13 -6.47
N SER A 87 -8.27 -4.45 -6.26
CA SER A 87 -7.54 -5.09 -5.16
C SER A 87 -6.02 -5.19 -5.39
N ASP A 88 -5.48 -4.61 -6.46
CA ASP A 88 -4.03 -4.58 -6.68
C ASP A 88 -3.36 -3.68 -5.63
N GLY A 89 -2.57 -4.29 -4.73
CA GLY A 89 -1.92 -3.58 -3.63
C GLY A 89 -0.85 -2.60 -4.10
N TYR A 90 -0.14 -2.88 -5.20
CA TYR A 90 0.87 -1.97 -5.76
C TYR A 90 0.22 -0.68 -6.25
N VAL A 91 -0.87 -0.81 -6.99
CA VAL A 91 -1.59 0.35 -7.53
C VAL A 91 -2.24 1.16 -6.42
N GLN A 92 -2.73 0.51 -5.35
CA GLN A 92 -3.25 1.20 -4.18
C GLN A 92 -2.17 2.01 -3.45
N ILE A 93 -0.94 1.48 -3.32
CA ILE A 93 0.17 2.26 -2.76
C ILE A 93 0.56 3.43 -3.66
N TYR A 94 0.58 3.26 -4.98
CA TYR A 94 0.81 4.38 -5.92
C TYR A 94 -0.28 5.45 -5.80
N ARG A 95 -1.54 5.04 -5.59
CA ARG A 95 -2.63 5.97 -5.32
C ARG A 95 -2.39 6.76 -4.03
N LEU A 96 -2.05 6.09 -2.93
CA LEU A 96 -1.73 6.75 -1.66
C LEU A 96 -0.57 7.74 -1.80
N MET A 97 0.51 7.32 -2.46
CA MET A 97 1.67 8.20 -2.72
C MET A 97 1.26 9.45 -3.51
N ASN A 98 0.42 9.28 -4.52
CA ASN A 98 -0.06 10.40 -5.32
C ASN A 98 -0.91 11.37 -4.49
N GLU A 99 -1.76 10.88 -3.58
CA GLU A 99 -2.52 11.71 -2.64
C GLU A 99 -1.62 12.49 -1.69
N MET A 100 -0.56 11.84 -1.19
CA MET A 100 0.39 12.47 -0.26
C MET A 100 1.33 13.47 -0.95
N TYR A 101 1.70 13.24 -2.21
CA TYR A 101 2.54 14.19 -2.97
C TYR A 101 1.72 15.35 -3.56
N ASN A 102 0.43 15.17 -3.80
CA ASN A 102 -0.46 16.15 -4.39
C ASN A 102 -1.73 16.36 -3.54
N PRO A 103 -1.60 16.70 -2.25
CA PRO A 103 -2.74 16.73 -1.32
C PRO A 103 -3.85 17.69 -1.77
N ALA A 104 -3.51 18.81 -2.40
CA ALA A 104 -4.48 19.77 -2.90
C ALA A 104 -5.34 19.24 -4.07
N ALA A 105 -4.78 18.33 -4.89
CA ALA A 105 -5.50 17.76 -6.03
C ALA A 105 -6.50 16.67 -5.61
N PHE A 106 -6.25 16.03 -4.48
CA PHE A 106 -7.08 14.90 -4.02
C PHE A 106 -7.99 15.25 -2.84
N ASP A 107 -7.79 16.42 -2.22
CA ASP A 107 -8.60 16.86 -1.08
C ASP A 107 -8.64 15.80 0.05
N GLN A 108 -7.51 15.14 0.29
CA GLN A 108 -7.47 14.00 1.21
C GLN A 108 -6.64 14.28 2.46
N TYR A 109 -5.46 14.91 2.38
CA TYR A 109 -4.60 15.18 3.51
C TYR A 109 -4.62 16.66 3.94
N TYR A 110 -4.97 16.93 5.20
CA TYR A 110 -5.01 18.27 5.80
C TYR A 110 -4.30 18.29 7.14
N ALA A 111 -3.32 19.18 7.30
CA ALA A 111 -2.70 19.41 8.60
C ALA A 111 -3.74 19.96 9.58
N THR A 112 -3.94 19.25 10.68
CA THR A 112 -4.83 19.70 11.77
C THR A 112 -4.06 20.52 12.81
N THR A 113 -4.76 21.24 13.67
CA THR A 113 -4.15 22.00 14.76
C THR A 113 -3.38 21.09 15.74
N SER A 114 -3.89 19.89 16.00
CA SER A 114 -3.25 18.92 16.90
C SER A 114 -2.07 18.21 16.25
N TYR A 115 -2.05 18.09 14.93
CA TYR A 115 -0.99 17.45 14.15
C TYR A 115 -0.62 18.34 12.96
N PRO A 116 0.12 19.45 13.21
CA PRO A 116 0.37 20.50 12.22
C PRO A 116 1.49 20.12 11.23
N LEU A 117 1.43 18.90 10.69
CA LEU A 117 2.36 18.42 9.68
C LEU A 117 1.68 18.49 8.30
N SER A 118 2.31 19.19 7.35
CA SER A 118 1.95 19.04 5.95
C SER A 118 2.23 17.59 5.47
N ALA A 119 1.65 17.16 4.36
CA ALA A 119 1.91 15.83 3.81
C ALA A 119 3.41 15.60 3.57
N SER A 120 4.12 16.60 3.02
CA SER A 120 5.57 16.53 2.84
C SER A 120 6.32 16.45 4.17
N ALA A 121 5.94 17.28 5.15
CA ALA A 121 6.57 17.23 6.48
C ALA A 121 6.31 15.89 7.19
N PHE A 122 5.14 15.27 6.97
CA PHE A 122 4.82 13.93 7.46
C PHE A 122 5.75 12.87 6.86
N ILE A 123 5.89 12.85 5.53
CA ILE A 123 6.69 11.87 4.78
C ILE A 123 8.12 11.79 5.30
N TYR A 124 8.75 12.95 5.58
CA TYR A 124 10.15 13.03 6.00
C TYR A 124 10.33 13.21 7.51
N SER A 125 9.27 13.06 8.31
CA SER A 125 9.29 13.32 9.75
C SER A 125 10.16 12.31 10.51
N SER A 126 10.92 12.81 11.48
CA SER A 126 11.65 12.01 12.47
C SER A 126 10.88 11.78 13.77
N GLN A 127 9.62 12.22 13.84
CA GLN A 127 8.75 11.96 15.00
C GLN A 127 8.53 10.45 15.21
N SER A 128 8.05 10.08 16.39
CA SER A 128 7.81 8.68 16.72
C SER A 128 6.72 8.06 15.80
N PRO A 129 6.77 6.75 15.55
CA PRO A 129 5.75 6.09 14.73
C PRO A 129 4.35 6.20 15.33
N GLU A 130 4.22 6.27 16.65
CA GLU A 130 2.94 6.49 17.33
C GLU A 130 2.38 7.87 17.03
N TYR A 131 3.21 8.91 17.13
CA TYR A 131 2.80 10.28 16.79
C TYR A 131 2.37 10.36 15.32
N LEU A 132 3.16 9.78 14.42
CA LEU A 132 2.85 9.80 12.99
C LEU A 132 1.63 8.96 12.62
N SER A 133 1.37 7.88 13.35
CA SER A 133 0.12 7.12 13.21
C SER A 133 -1.11 7.98 13.53
N LEU A 134 -1.06 8.76 14.60
CA LEU A 134 -2.13 9.69 14.96
C LEU A 134 -2.21 10.87 13.99
N ALA A 135 -1.05 11.40 13.55
CA ALA A 135 -1.02 12.46 12.53
C ALA A 135 -1.67 12.00 11.23
N PHE A 136 -1.38 10.78 10.75
CA PHE A 136 -2.03 10.22 9.57
C PHE A 136 -3.53 10.05 9.79
N PHE A 137 -3.92 9.50 10.93
CA PHE A 137 -5.34 9.31 11.27
C PHE A 137 -6.12 10.63 11.25
N TYR A 138 -5.65 11.66 11.93
CA TYR A 138 -6.38 12.94 12.01
C TYR A 138 -6.31 13.77 10.73
N ASN A 139 -5.19 13.71 10.00
CA ASN A 139 -4.97 14.51 8.81
C ASN A 139 -5.47 13.85 7.52
N TYR A 140 -5.48 12.51 7.45
CA TYR A 140 -5.85 11.75 6.25
C TYR A 140 -7.16 10.99 6.42
N GLU A 141 -7.29 10.11 7.45
CA GLU A 141 -8.48 9.27 7.64
C GLU A 141 -9.68 10.08 8.16
N ARG A 142 -9.44 11.02 9.07
CA ARG A 142 -10.45 11.93 9.65
C ARG A 142 -11.63 11.22 10.31
N GLY A 143 -11.37 10.06 10.90
CA GLY A 143 -12.35 9.22 11.56
C GLY A 143 -12.53 9.57 13.06
N THR A 144 -13.24 8.70 13.77
CA THR A 144 -13.34 8.75 15.24
C THR A 144 -12.29 7.81 15.84
N LEU A 145 -11.36 8.35 16.65
CA LEU A 145 -10.32 7.54 17.28
C LEU A 145 -10.92 6.65 18.38
N LEU A 146 -10.66 5.35 18.26
CA LEU A 146 -11.03 4.34 19.26
C LEU A 146 -9.78 3.73 19.88
N GLY A 147 -9.38 4.24 21.05
CA GLY A 147 -8.23 3.70 21.82
C GLY A 147 -6.86 3.84 21.14
N ASN A 148 -5.91 3.00 21.56
CA ASN A 148 -4.49 3.08 21.16
C ASN A 148 -4.08 2.02 20.12
N ARG A 149 -5.03 1.42 19.40
CA ARG A 149 -4.71 0.34 18.44
C ARG A 149 -3.73 0.82 17.37
N ARG A 150 -4.00 1.97 16.71
CA ARG A 150 -3.16 2.50 15.64
C ARG A 150 -1.74 2.83 16.10
N PRO A 151 -1.53 3.59 17.20
CA PRO A 151 -0.18 3.83 17.72
C PRO A 151 0.56 2.54 18.10
N ASN A 152 -0.11 1.58 18.75
CA ASN A 152 0.51 0.32 19.14
C ASN A 152 0.91 -0.52 17.91
N SER A 153 0.05 -0.60 16.90
CA SER A 153 0.36 -1.26 15.63
C SER A 153 1.52 -0.56 14.90
N ALA A 154 1.56 0.77 14.89
CA ALA A 154 2.68 1.51 14.31
C ALA A 154 4.01 1.18 15.00
N ARG A 155 4.03 1.11 16.34
CA ARG A 155 5.22 0.71 17.10
C ARG A 155 5.62 -0.73 16.79
N LYS A 156 4.65 -1.65 16.70
CA LYS A 156 4.88 -3.06 16.30
C LYS A 156 5.60 -3.14 14.95
N TRP A 157 5.07 -2.47 13.92
CA TRP A 157 5.66 -2.49 12.57
C TRP A 157 7.03 -1.81 12.52
N TYR A 158 7.20 -0.70 13.24
CA TYR A 158 8.50 -0.04 13.34
C TYR A 158 9.56 -0.99 13.92
N ASN A 159 9.27 -1.63 15.05
CA ASN A 159 10.21 -2.55 15.69
C ASN A 159 10.50 -3.75 14.78
N LEU A 160 9.48 -4.31 14.13
CA LEU A 160 9.63 -5.45 13.24
C LEU A 160 10.63 -5.18 12.10
N PHE A 161 10.53 -4.01 11.46
CA PHE A 161 11.34 -3.71 10.28
C PHE A 161 12.61 -2.90 10.56
N THR A 162 12.86 -2.53 11.81
CA THR A 162 14.08 -1.81 12.21
C THR A 162 14.97 -2.56 13.19
N SER A 163 14.50 -3.70 13.75
CA SER A 163 15.33 -4.56 14.58
C SER A 163 16.40 -5.25 13.73
N ASP A 164 17.61 -5.39 14.29
CA ASP A 164 18.72 -6.10 13.65
C ASP A 164 18.48 -7.62 13.52
N ASN A 165 17.37 -8.10 14.03
CA ASN A 165 16.96 -9.50 14.01
C ASN A 165 15.50 -9.58 13.51
N PRO A 166 15.24 -9.44 12.20
CA PRO A 166 13.89 -9.65 11.68
C PRO A 166 13.44 -11.08 12.07
N PRO A 167 12.16 -11.30 12.39
CA PRO A 167 11.66 -12.63 12.64
C PRO A 167 12.04 -13.52 11.46
N GLU A 168 12.58 -14.69 11.74
CA GLU A 168 12.79 -15.71 10.71
C GLU A 168 11.47 -15.92 9.98
N PRO A 169 11.49 -15.95 8.63
CA PRO A 169 10.29 -16.32 7.88
C PRO A 169 9.84 -17.69 8.43
N ASP A 170 8.52 -17.83 8.62
CA ASP A 170 7.95 -19.12 8.99
C ASP A 170 8.55 -20.20 8.07
N PRO A 171 8.96 -21.35 8.61
CA PRO A 171 9.48 -22.43 7.80
C PRO A 171 8.47 -22.70 6.66
N GLU A 172 8.99 -22.78 5.45
CA GLU A 172 8.14 -23.14 4.30
C GLU A 172 7.35 -24.40 4.69
N PRO A 173 6.03 -24.42 4.40
CA PRO A 173 5.25 -25.62 4.67
C PRO A 173 5.96 -26.81 4.01
N ASP A 174 6.04 -27.91 4.75
CA ASP A 174 6.61 -29.17 4.23
C ASP A 174 6.05 -29.41 2.81
N PRO A 175 6.91 -29.76 1.85
CA PRO A 175 6.45 -30.04 0.51
C PRO A 175 5.32 -31.08 0.59
N GLU A 176 4.18 -30.73 -0.02
CA GLU A 176 3.08 -31.67 -0.13
C GLU A 176 3.62 -32.98 -0.73
N PRO A 177 3.19 -34.16 -0.26
CA PRO A 177 3.62 -35.43 -0.84
C PRO A 177 3.31 -35.40 -2.34
N ASP A 178 4.29 -35.86 -3.11
CA ASP A 178 4.19 -35.95 -4.58
C ASP A 178 2.82 -36.53 -5.00
N PRO A 179 2.08 -35.84 -5.87
CA PRO A 179 0.82 -36.37 -6.36
C PRO A 179 1.06 -37.69 -7.06
N GLU A 180 0.18 -38.67 -6.81
CA GLU A 180 0.18 -39.93 -7.55
C GLU A 180 0.16 -39.65 -9.06
N PRO A 181 0.88 -40.43 -9.89
CA PRO A 181 0.96 -40.17 -11.31
C PRO A 181 -0.42 -40.19 -11.97
N ASP A 182 -0.74 -39.07 -12.62
CA ASP A 182 -1.97 -38.90 -13.38
C ASP A 182 -2.13 -39.96 -14.49
N PRO A 183 -3.37 -40.40 -14.78
CA PRO A 183 -3.69 -41.18 -15.98
C PRO A 183 -3.35 -40.35 -17.23
N GLU A 184 -2.88 -41.07 -18.27
CA GLU A 184 -2.39 -40.48 -19.54
C GLU A 184 -3.38 -39.45 -20.13
N PRO A 185 -2.88 -38.32 -20.66
CA PRO A 185 -3.72 -37.23 -21.13
C PRO A 185 -4.43 -37.54 -22.44
N ASP A 186 -5.68 -37.10 -22.50
CA ASP A 186 -6.43 -36.99 -23.78
C ASP A 186 -5.75 -35.94 -24.71
N PRO A 187 -5.86 -36.11 -26.05
CA PRO A 187 -5.14 -35.24 -26.99
C PRO A 187 -5.52 -33.77 -26.90
N GLU A 188 -4.51 -32.91 -27.00
CA GLU A 188 -4.54 -31.47 -26.80
C GLU A 188 -5.52 -30.73 -27.71
N PRO A 189 -6.27 -29.73 -27.18
CA PRO A 189 -6.87 -28.70 -28.01
C PRO A 189 -5.84 -27.65 -28.45
N ASP A 190 -6.10 -27.05 -29.61
CA ASP A 190 -5.26 -26.02 -30.25
C ASP A 190 -4.84 -24.84 -29.32
N PRO A 191 -3.66 -24.24 -29.52
CA PRO A 191 -3.11 -23.22 -28.63
C PRO A 191 -3.92 -21.91 -28.66
N GLU A 192 -4.32 -21.45 -27.47
CA GLU A 192 -4.88 -20.12 -27.28
C GLU A 192 -3.83 -19.01 -27.50
N PRO A 193 -4.25 -17.83 -27.94
CA PRO A 193 -3.34 -16.71 -28.17
C PRO A 193 -2.70 -16.21 -26.86
N PRO A 194 -1.46 -15.70 -26.89
CA PRO A 194 -0.72 -15.30 -25.68
C PRO A 194 -1.39 -14.13 -24.95
N GLU A 195 -1.53 -14.27 -23.64
CA GLU A 195 -2.01 -13.20 -22.78
C GLU A 195 -1.09 -11.96 -22.79
N PRO A 196 -1.63 -10.75 -22.69
CA PRO A 196 -0.84 -9.54 -22.69
C PRO A 196 0.03 -9.44 -21.42
N VAL A 197 1.34 -9.40 -21.60
CA VAL A 197 2.31 -9.17 -20.54
C VAL A 197 2.32 -7.68 -20.17
N TYR A 198 1.60 -7.29 -19.13
CA TYR A 198 1.64 -5.93 -18.59
C TYR A 198 2.96 -5.69 -17.86
N ARG A 199 3.94 -5.13 -18.55
CA ARG A 199 5.12 -4.53 -17.91
C ARG A 199 4.85 -3.06 -17.69
N CYS A 200 4.88 -2.64 -16.42
CA CYS A 200 4.97 -1.21 -16.12
C CYS A 200 6.19 -0.65 -16.88
N PRO A 201 6.01 0.30 -17.81
CA PRO A 201 7.12 0.74 -18.66
C PRO A 201 8.21 1.36 -17.77
N ALA A 202 9.43 0.80 -17.85
CA ALA A 202 10.60 1.28 -17.09
C ALA A 202 10.86 2.80 -17.28
N TRP A 203 10.39 3.38 -18.40
CA TRP A 203 10.49 4.81 -18.66
C TRP A 203 9.61 5.67 -17.74
N LEU A 204 8.48 5.15 -17.23
CA LEU A 204 7.63 5.88 -16.28
C LEU A 204 8.32 5.98 -14.91
N MET A 205 8.98 4.91 -14.48
CA MET A 205 9.83 4.90 -13.26
C MET A 205 11.06 5.81 -13.42
N PHE A 206 11.62 5.88 -14.64
CA PHE A 206 12.79 6.71 -14.91
C PHE A 206 12.43 8.19 -15.00
N LYS A 207 11.27 8.55 -15.57
CA LYS A 207 10.76 9.93 -15.58
C LYS A 207 10.47 10.44 -14.17
N PHE A 208 9.82 9.64 -13.34
CA PHE A 208 9.56 10.01 -11.94
C PHE A 208 10.85 10.25 -11.16
N LYS A 209 11.88 9.38 -11.31
CA LYS A 209 13.18 9.58 -10.65
C LYS A 209 13.95 10.80 -11.14
N GLN A 210 13.85 11.15 -12.41
CA GLN A 210 14.52 12.34 -12.94
C GLN A 210 13.80 13.64 -12.58
N GLU A 211 12.46 13.67 -12.57
CA GLU A 211 11.70 14.87 -12.24
C GLU A 211 11.73 15.19 -10.74
N VAL A 212 11.74 14.18 -9.88
CA VAL A 212 11.93 14.37 -8.42
C VAL A 212 13.33 14.91 -8.11
N LYS A 213 14.38 14.50 -8.85
CA LYS A 213 15.73 15.05 -8.70
C LYS A 213 15.93 16.44 -9.31
N ALA A 214 15.16 16.78 -10.37
CA ALA A 214 15.31 18.07 -11.06
C ALA A 214 14.49 19.20 -10.45
N ASN A 215 13.48 18.95 -9.64
CA ASN A 215 12.50 19.94 -9.22
C ASN A 215 12.05 19.82 -7.76
N ALA A 216 12.99 19.88 -6.82
CA ALA A 216 12.64 20.09 -5.40
C ALA A 216 11.91 21.42 -5.16
N ASN A 217 11.77 22.27 -6.16
CA ASN A 217 11.14 23.60 -6.01
C ASN A 217 10.20 24.07 -7.13
N SER A 218 9.88 23.32 -8.20
CA SER A 218 9.09 23.94 -9.28
C SER A 218 8.31 23.07 -10.27
N ALA A 219 8.22 21.74 -10.19
CA ALA A 219 7.73 20.94 -11.33
C ALA A 219 6.49 20.04 -11.13
N ILE A 220 5.75 20.18 -10.06
CA ILE A 220 4.52 19.37 -9.82
C ILE A 220 3.31 19.84 -10.69
N LEU A 221 3.42 20.95 -11.42
CA LEU A 221 2.26 21.61 -12.04
C LEU A 221 2.05 21.35 -13.54
N ARG A 222 2.73 20.39 -14.20
CA ARG A 222 2.64 20.24 -15.66
C ARG A 222 2.35 18.87 -16.25
N LEU A 223 1.91 17.88 -15.49
CA LEU A 223 1.61 16.54 -16.02
C LEU A 223 0.15 16.08 -15.91
N CYS A 224 -0.78 17.03 -15.69
CA CYS A 224 -2.22 16.78 -15.78
C CYS A 224 -2.86 17.76 -16.78
N LYS A 225 -2.53 17.59 -18.06
CA LYS A 225 -3.34 18.09 -19.18
C LYS A 225 -3.45 17.02 -20.24
#